data_4ccedd0f5a407a7544a9331a51097588
#
_entry.id   4ccedd0f5a407a7544a9331a51097588
#
_cell.length_a   1.000
_cell.length_b   1.000
_cell.length_c   1.000
_cell.angle_alpha   90.00
_cell.angle_beta   90.00
_cell.angle_gamma   90.00
#
_symmetry.space_group_name_H-M   'P 1'
#
loop_
_entity.id
_entity.type
_entity.pdbx_description
1 polymer ?
#
loop_
_entity_poly.entity_id
_entity_poly.type
_entity_poly.pdbx_seq_one_letter_code
_entity_poly.pdbx_strand_id
1 'polypeptide(L)'
;MGEKMWAVFSLLMNSEECISAEEIQRQLEEKGYDIGLKAVYAVIKQINAFTSLMFGKEIIKAVRRFGYIIETGYFDEAQLQLLIDMVNYRQDLSRADKVELINKLLKFSSAKQKDYLIIPELEEDEEEVYSLSRNLKTITSAIRNKKDI
;
A
#
# COMPACT_ATOMS: atom_id res chain seq x y z
N MET A 1 -5.44 -3.45 -18.12
CA MET A 1 -4.16 -3.38 -17.41
C MET A 1 -3.69 -4.79 -17.19
N GLY A 2 -2.52 -5.09 -17.67
CA GLY A 2 -2.03 -6.45 -17.60
C GLY A 2 -1.40 -6.79 -16.25
N GLU A 3 -1.36 -8.08 -15.94
CA GLU A 3 -0.65 -8.65 -14.78
C GLU A 3 0.80 -8.13 -14.67
N LYS A 4 1.46 -7.89 -15.79
CA LYS A 4 2.82 -7.35 -15.86
C LYS A 4 2.95 -5.97 -15.19
N MET A 5 1.94 -5.11 -15.33
CA MET A 5 1.95 -3.79 -14.69
C MET A 5 1.88 -3.90 -13.15
N TRP A 6 1.01 -4.77 -12.65
CA TRP A 6 0.92 -5.05 -11.22
C TRP A 6 2.19 -5.70 -10.68
N ALA A 7 2.81 -6.59 -11.45
CA ALA A 7 4.06 -7.23 -11.07
C ALA A 7 5.21 -6.22 -10.95
N VAL A 8 5.36 -5.30 -11.91
CA VAL A 8 6.36 -4.22 -11.84
C VAL A 8 6.07 -3.28 -10.68
N PHE A 9 4.83 -2.86 -10.51
CA PHE A 9 4.42 -1.98 -9.43
C PHE A 9 4.70 -2.60 -8.06
N SER A 10 4.27 -3.85 -7.86
CA SER A 10 4.50 -4.59 -6.61
C SER A 10 6.00 -4.76 -6.30
N LEU A 11 6.80 -5.05 -7.32
CA LEU A 11 8.24 -5.19 -7.17
C LEU A 11 8.88 -3.89 -6.67
N LEU A 12 8.53 -2.76 -7.28
CA LEU A 12 9.06 -1.46 -6.88
C LEU A 12 8.52 -0.97 -5.52
N MET A 13 7.26 -1.25 -5.20
CA MET A 13 6.69 -0.93 -3.89
C MET A 13 7.39 -1.67 -2.75
N ASN A 14 7.83 -2.89 -2.99
CA ASN A 14 8.51 -3.73 -2.00
C ASN A 14 10.04 -3.62 -2.03
N SER A 15 10.59 -2.71 -2.82
CA SER A 15 12.02 -2.51 -2.91
C SER A 15 12.49 -1.32 -2.09
N GLU A 16 13.51 -1.52 -1.28
CA GLU A 16 14.14 -0.46 -0.48
C GLU A 16 15.17 0.34 -1.28
N GLU A 17 15.73 -0.28 -2.31
CA GLU A 17 16.78 0.30 -3.16
C GLU A 17 16.31 0.46 -4.61
N CYS A 18 17.06 1.26 -5.35
CA CYS A 18 16.83 1.40 -6.78
C CYS A 18 17.06 0.07 -7.51
N ILE A 19 16.19 -0.24 -8.45
CA ILE A 19 16.28 -1.42 -9.30
C ILE A 19 16.43 -0.98 -10.76
N SER A 20 17.43 -1.49 -11.45
CA SER A 20 17.59 -1.24 -12.89
C SER A 20 16.47 -1.91 -13.69
N ALA A 21 16.23 -1.43 -14.91
CA ALA A 21 15.24 -2.04 -15.79
C ALA A 21 15.59 -3.51 -16.14
N GLU A 22 16.86 -3.80 -16.28
CA GLU A 22 17.37 -5.15 -16.53
C GLU A 22 17.10 -6.08 -15.35
N GLU A 23 17.30 -5.59 -14.14
CA GLU A 23 17.02 -6.36 -12.92
C GLU A 23 15.52 -6.56 -12.72
N ILE A 24 14.69 -5.56 -13.03
CA ILE A 24 13.23 -5.70 -13.06
C ILE A 24 12.82 -6.82 -14.03
N GLN A 25 13.36 -6.79 -15.24
CA GLN A 25 13.11 -7.84 -16.23
C GLN A 25 13.48 -9.22 -15.69
N ARG A 26 14.69 -9.37 -15.15
CA ARG A 26 15.19 -10.63 -14.60
C ARG A 26 14.30 -11.19 -13.50
N GLN A 27 13.92 -10.34 -12.54
CA GLN A 27 13.06 -10.78 -11.43
C GLN A 27 11.65 -11.15 -11.88
N LEU A 28 11.12 -10.48 -12.91
CA LEU A 28 9.82 -10.83 -13.47
C LEU A 28 9.87 -12.13 -14.26
N GLU A 29 10.94 -12.36 -15.02
CA GLU A 29 11.16 -13.64 -15.71
C GLU A 29 11.27 -14.82 -14.73
N GLU A 30 11.94 -14.64 -13.60
CA GLU A 30 11.99 -15.65 -12.52
C GLU A 30 10.61 -15.97 -11.94
N LYS A 31 9.69 -15.02 -11.96
CA LYS A 31 8.30 -15.20 -11.53
C LYS A 31 7.38 -15.74 -12.63
N GLY A 32 7.92 -16.02 -13.81
CA GLY A 32 7.18 -16.57 -14.93
C GLY A 32 6.54 -15.54 -15.86
N TYR A 33 6.88 -14.26 -15.75
CA TYR A 33 6.44 -13.23 -16.66
C TYR A 33 7.42 -13.07 -17.81
N ASP A 34 6.96 -13.30 -19.03
CA ASP A 34 7.72 -12.98 -20.22
C ASP A 34 7.59 -11.49 -20.56
N ILE A 35 8.63 -10.73 -20.27
CA ILE A 35 8.65 -9.29 -20.46
C ILE A 35 9.99 -8.83 -21.04
N GLY A 36 9.93 -8.12 -22.18
CA GLY A 36 11.11 -7.50 -22.78
C GLY A 36 11.44 -6.15 -22.12
N LEU A 37 12.69 -5.72 -22.28
CA LEU A 37 13.18 -4.46 -21.68
C LEU A 37 12.37 -3.24 -22.12
N LYS A 38 11.98 -3.15 -23.39
CA LYS A 38 11.09 -2.07 -23.88
C LYS A 38 9.75 -2.07 -23.16
N ALA A 39 9.21 -3.24 -22.88
CA ALA A 39 7.95 -3.38 -22.15
C ALA A 39 8.08 -2.93 -20.69
N VAL A 40 9.21 -3.16 -20.05
CA VAL A 40 9.51 -2.65 -18.70
C VAL A 40 9.43 -1.12 -18.70
N TYR A 41 10.11 -0.45 -19.62
CA TYR A 41 10.05 1.01 -19.72
C TYR A 41 8.64 1.53 -20.01
N ALA A 42 7.91 0.87 -20.92
CA ALA A 42 6.53 1.24 -21.24
C ALA A 42 5.60 1.09 -20.02
N VAL A 43 5.75 0.02 -19.26
CA VAL A 43 4.96 -0.23 -18.04
C VAL A 43 5.26 0.83 -16.96
N ILE A 44 6.51 1.18 -16.75
CA ILE A 44 6.89 2.24 -15.79
C ILE A 44 6.23 3.56 -16.17
N LYS A 45 6.26 3.92 -17.46
CA LYS A 45 5.61 5.11 -17.98
C LYS A 45 4.08 5.08 -17.79
N GLN A 46 3.46 3.92 -18.01
CA GLN A 46 2.02 3.74 -17.77
C GLN A 46 1.66 3.88 -16.28
N ILE A 47 2.44 3.30 -15.38
CA ILE A 47 2.23 3.45 -13.93
C ILE A 47 2.32 4.91 -13.54
N ASN A 48 3.34 5.63 -13.98
CA ASN A 48 3.49 7.05 -13.68
C ASN A 48 2.37 7.92 -14.26
N ALA A 49 1.91 7.62 -15.47
CA ALA A 49 0.74 8.30 -16.03
C ALA A 49 -0.52 8.04 -15.19
N PHE A 50 -0.74 6.82 -14.75
CA PHE A 50 -1.86 6.46 -13.88
C PHE A 50 -1.78 7.16 -12.53
N THR A 51 -0.62 7.11 -11.88
CA THR A 51 -0.44 7.74 -10.55
C THR A 51 -0.49 9.26 -10.63
N SER A 52 -0.02 9.86 -11.71
CA SER A 52 -0.16 11.30 -11.97
C SER A 52 -1.64 11.70 -12.08
N LEU A 53 -2.45 10.89 -12.77
CA LEU A 53 -3.88 11.13 -12.89
C LEU A 53 -4.62 10.94 -11.56
N MET A 54 -4.31 9.88 -10.81
CA MET A 54 -5.02 9.51 -9.59
C MET A 54 -4.55 10.27 -8.36
N PHE A 55 -3.24 10.52 -8.25
CA PHE A 55 -2.60 11.05 -7.03
C PHE A 55 -2.01 12.45 -7.25
N GLY A 56 -2.07 12.96 -8.47
CA GLY A 56 -1.48 14.26 -8.82
C GLY A 56 0.06 14.24 -8.90
N LYS A 57 0.69 13.09 -8.85
CA LYS A 57 2.15 12.94 -8.90
C LYS A 57 2.58 11.60 -9.51
N GLU A 58 3.73 11.61 -10.16
CA GLU A 58 4.43 10.39 -10.54
C GLU A 58 5.13 9.79 -9.31
N ILE A 59 4.94 8.50 -9.04
CA ILE A 59 5.52 7.85 -7.86
C ILE A 59 6.80 7.08 -8.16
N ILE A 60 7.00 6.60 -9.38
CA ILE A 60 8.24 5.93 -9.76
C ILE A 60 9.25 6.98 -10.18
N LYS A 61 10.33 7.08 -9.42
CA LYS A 61 11.46 7.96 -9.70
C LYS A 61 12.54 7.21 -10.45
N ALA A 62 13.07 7.83 -11.51
CA ALA A 62 14.28 7.37 -12.18
C ALA A 62 15.49 8.04 -11.52
N VAL A 63 16.40 7.22 -11.01
CA VAL A 63 17.66 7.70 -10.44
C VAL A 63 18.78 7.36 -11.40
N ARG A 64 19.46 8.40 -11.89
CA ARG A 64 20.52 8.25 -12.88
C ARG A 64 21.56 7.23 -12.41
N ARG A 65 21.87 6.25 -13.27
CA ARG A 65 22.83 5.15 -13.05
C ARG A 65 22.37 4.06 -12.06
N PHE A 66 21.30 4.28 -11.28
CA PHE A 66 20.85 3.30 -10.27
C PHE A 66 19.56 2.60 -10.65
N GLY A 67 18.73 3.19 -11.48
CA GLY A 67 17.47 2.62 -11.92
C GLY A 67 16.24 3.33 -11.36
N TYR A 68 15.27 2.55 -10.91
CA TYR A 68 13.95 3.03 -10.52
C TYR A 68 13.65 2.72 -9.07
N ILE A 69 12.92 3.60 -8.42
CA ILE A 69 12.49 3.44 -7.03
C ILE A 69 11.15 4.12 -6.79
N ILE A 70 10.36 3.57 -5.89
CA ILE A 70 9.23 4.27 -5.26
C ILE A 70 9.68 4.64 -3.84
N GLU A 71 9.98 5.90 -3.62
CA GLU A 71 10.36 6.40 -2.29
C GLU A 71 9.14 6.66 -1.42
N THR A 72 8.15 7.34 -1.99
CA THR A 72 6.93 7.74 -1.30
C THR A 72 5.73 7.23 -2.08
N GLY A 73 4.87 6.47 -1.43
CA GLY A 73 3.61 6.01 -1.99
C GLY A 73 2.56 7.12 -2.07
N TYR A 74 1.29 6.78 -1.86
CA TYR A 74 0.19 7.75 -1.89
C TYR A 74 0.30 8.77 -0.75
N PHE A 75 0.49 8.29 0.47
CA PHE A 75 0.71 9.13 1.65
C PHE A 75 2.21 9.31 1.92
N ASP A 76 2.60 10.49 2.42
CA ASP A 76 3.93 10.67 2.99
C ASP A 76 4.05 10.02 4.38
N GLU A 77 5.26 9.97 4.94
CA GLU A 77 5.53 9.30 6.20
C GLU A 77 4.78 9.95 7.37
N ALA A 78 4.69 11.27 7.38
CA ALA A 78 3.98 12.00 8.44
C ALA A 78 2.47 11.72 8.39
N GLN A 79 1.89 11.68 7.19
CA GLN A 79 0.48 11.35 7.00
C GLN A 79 0.17 9.92 7.42
N LEU A 80 1.02 8.96 7.02
CA LEU A 80 0.87 7.56 7.42
C LEU A 80 1.00 7.40 8.94
N GLN A 81 2.00 8.03 9.55
CA GLN A 81 2.19 7.96 10.99
C GLN A 81 0.98 8.54 11.74
N LEU A 82 0.46 9.67 11.28
CA LEU A 82 -0.75 10.27 11.86
C LEU A 82 -1.93 9.30 11.80
N LEU A 83 -2.16 8.67 10.66
CA LEU A 83 -3.26 7.72 10.49
C LEU A 83 -3.07 6.46 11.35
N ILE A 84 -1.86 5.93 11.44
CA ILE A 84 -1.54 4.78 12.30
C ILE A 84 -1.78 5.14 13.77
N ASP A 85 -1.32 6.31 14.21
CA ASP A 85 -1.50 6.78 15.59
C ASP A 85 -2.98 6.99 15.92
N MET A 86 -3.75 7.58 15.01
CA MET A 86 -5.20 7.75 15.18
C MET A 86 -5.91 6.41 15.35
N VAL A 87 -5.55 5.40 14.58
CA VAL A 87 -6.11 4.04 14.74
C VAL A 87 -5.69 3.44 16.07
N ASN A 88 -4.41 3.56 16.43
CA ASN A 88 -3.88 2.99 17.68
C ASN A 88 -4.52 3.58 18.93
N TYR A 89 -4.77 4.89 18.94
CA TYR A 89 -5.35 5.58 20.10
C TYR A 89 -6.88 5.41 20.26
N ARG A 90 -7.56 4.83 19.28
CA ARG A 90 -9.00 4.55 19.39
C ARG A 90 -9.25 3.43 20.40
N GLN A 91 -10.00 3.75 21.45
CA GLN A 91 -10.37 2.76 22.49
C GLN A 91 -11.58 1.91 22.10
N ASP A 92 -12.37 2.39 21.14
CA ASP A 92 -13.57 1.72 20.63
C ASP A 92 -13.29 0.71 19.51
N LEU A 93 -12.02 0.54 19.10
CA LEU A 93 -11.58 -0.48 18.16
C LEU A 93 -10.98 -1.68 18.90
N SER A 94 -11.38 -2.88 18.49
CA SER A 94 -10.72 -4.10 18.95
C SER A 94 -9.28 -4.16 18.41
N ARG A 95 -8.44 -4.94 19.08
CA ARG A 95 -7.09 -5.20 18.58
C ARG A 95 -7.09 -5.74 17.15
N ALA A 96 -7.98 -6.68 16.86
CA ALA A 96 -8.11 -7.26 15.51
C ALA A 96 -8.45 -6.19 14.46
N ASP A 97 -9.36 -5.26 14.77
CA ASP A 97 -9.69 -4.14 13.87
C ASP A 97 -8.52 -3.18 13.68
N LYS A 98 -7.78 -2.89 14.75
CA LYS A 98 -6.57 -2.04 14.68
C LYS A 98 -5.50 -2.67 13.79
N VAL A 99 -5.21 -3.97 13.99
CA VAL A 99 -4.24 -4.71 13.18
C VAL A 99 -4.66 -4.70 11.71
N GLU A 100 -5.92 -4.97 11.42
CA GLU A 100 -6.44 -4.97 10.05
C GLU A 100 -6.29 -3.59 9.39
N LEU A 101 -6.69 -2.53 10.08
CA LEU A 101 -6.60 -1.16 9.55
C LEU A 101 -5.16 -0.71 9.35
N ILE A 102 -4.28 -0.96 10.31
CA ILE A 102 -2.86 -0.60 10.21
C ILE A 102 -2.22 -1.37 9.05
N ASN A 103 -2.50 -2.67 8.91
CA ASN A 103 -1.98 -3.45 7.79
C ASN A 103 -2.48 -2.93 6.42
N LYS A 104 -3.72 -2.48 6.33
CA LYS A 104 -4.25 -1.84 5.13
C LYS A 104 -3.57 -0.50 4.83
N LEU A 105 -3.34 0.33 5.85
CA LEU A 105 -2.61 1.58 5.71
C LEU A 105 -1.17 1.36 5.23
N LEU A 106 -0.50 0.34 5.77
CA LEU A 106 0.87 -0.01 5.38
C LEU A 106 0.99 -0.46 3.92
N LYS A 107 -0.09 -0.94 3.30
CA LYS A 107 -0.10 -1.24 1.86
C LYS A 107 0.03 0.00 0.98
N PHE A 108 -0.28 1.18 1.48
CA PHE A 108 -0.08 2.45 0.78
C PHE A 108 1.33 3.04 0.98
N SER A 109 2.17 2.38 1.76
CA SER A 109 3.57 2.77 1.96
C SER A 109 4.50 1.97 1.06
N SER A 110 5.58 2.61 0.60
CA SER A 110 6.70 1.89 0.00
C SER A 110 7.51 1.15 1.07
N ALA A 111 8.34 0.19 0.67
CA ALA A 111 9.25 -0.50 1.58
C ALA A 111 10.18 0.48 2.30
N LYS A 112 10.68 1.50 1.58
CA LYS A 112 11.54 2.54 2.13
C LYS A 112 10.83 3.38 3.20
N GLN A 113 9.55 3.69 3.03
CA GLN A 113 8.77 4.44 4.01
C GLN A 113 8.57 3.65 5.30
N LYS A 114 8.42 2.35 5.23
CA LYS A 114 8.20 1.50 6.41
C LYS A 114 9.32 1.61 7.45
N ASP A 115 10.54 1.89 7.01
CA ASP A 115 11.69 2.07 7.90
C ASP A 115 11.56 3.32 8.80
N TYR A 116 10.77 4.30 8.39
CA TYR A 116 10.53 5.54 9.12
C TYR A 116 9.25 5.54 9.96
N LEU A 117 8.42 4.51 9.84
CA LEU A 117 7.15 4.41 10.56
C LEU A 117 7.33 3.69 11.90
N ILE A 118 6.73 4.25 12.94
CA ILE A 118 6.61 3.61 14.24
C ILE A 118 5.29 2.84 14.25
N ILE A 119 5.38 1.52 14.16
CA ILE A 119 4.23 0.63 14.17
C ILE A 119 4.03 0.14 15.61
N PRO A 120 2.85 0.38 16.22
CA PRO A 120 2.61 -0.04 17.59
C PRO A 120 2.58 -1.57 17.70
N GLU A 121 3.19 -2.10 18.76
CA GLU A 121 2.97 -3.46 19.18
C GLU A 121 1.60 -3.51 19.88
N LEU A 122 0.67 -4.26 19.30
CA LEU A 122 -0.65 -4.44 19.87
C LEU A 122 -0.65 -5.70 20.71
N GLU A 123 -0.87 -5.55 22.01
CA GLU A 123 -0.98 -6.69 22.93
C GLU A 123 -2.18 -7.56 22.58
N GLU A 124 -2.10 -8.85 22.88
CA GLU A 124 -3.22 -9.75 22.69
C GLU A 124 -4.27 -9.50 23.77
N ASP A 125 -5.42 -8.96 23.35
CA ASP A 125 -6.60 -8.90 24.19
C ASP A 125 -7.27 -10.26 24.21
N GLU A 126 -7.39 -10.84 25.40
CA GLU A 126 -8.06 -12.15 25.60
C GLU A 126 -9.59 -12.08 25.41
N GLU A 127 -10.16 -10.89 25.35
CA GLU A 127 -11.60 -10.70 25.16
C GLU A 127 -11.92 -10.21 23.75
N GLU A 128 -12.79 -10.94 23.04
CA GLU A 128 -13.44 -10.46 21.84
C GLU A 128 -14.33 -9.24 22.16
N VAL A 129 -13.75 -8.07 22.12
CA VAL A 129 -14.53 -6.85 22.19
C VAL A 129 -15.30 -6.69 20.88
N TYR A 130 -16.56 -6.29 20.96
CA TYR A 130 -17.41 -6.04 19.80
C TYR A 130 -16.71 -5.20 18.75
N SER A 131 -16.60 -5.74 17.53
CA SER A 131 -15.98 -5.04 16.44
C SER A 131 -16.80 -3.80 16.04
N LEU A 132 -16.27 -2.61 16.28
CA LEU A 132 -16.91 -1.35 15.87
C LEU A 132 -17.14 -1.31 14.36
N SER A 133 -16.18 -1.80 13.59
CA SER A 133 -16.27 -1.88 12.12
C SER A 133 -17.46 -2.71 11.67
N ARG A 134 -17.70 -3.86 12.29
CA ARG A 134 -18.87 -4.72 12.01
C ARG A 134 -20.16 -4.01 12.39
N ASN A 135 -20.21 -3.41 13.57
CA ASN A 135 -21.38 -2.70 14.06
C ASN A 135 -21.75 -1.50 13.17
N LEU A 136 -20.76 -0.70 12.76
CA LEU A 136 -20.97 0.42 11.83
C LEU A 136 -21.51 -0.05 10.48
N LYS A 137 -21.00 -1.14 9.92
CA LYS A 137 -21.53 -1.73 8.69
C LYS A 137 -22.98 -2.15 8.83
N THR A 138 -23.33 -2.81 9.94
CA THR A 138 -24.69 -3.25 10.24
C THR A 138 -25.65 -2.06 10.35
N ILE A 139 -25.29 -1.04 11.11
CA ILE A 139 -26.07 0.19 11.30
C ILE A 139 -26.26 0.90 9.95
N THR A 140 -25.17 1.11 9.21
CA THR A 140 -25.21 1.76 7.90
C THR A 140 -26.09 1.01 6.91
N SER A 141 -26.01 -0.32 6.88
CA SER A 141 -26.86 -1.16 6.03
C SER A 141 -28.34 -1.07 6.44
N ALA A 142 -28.62 -1.08 7.74
CA ALA A 142 -30.00 -0.92 8.26
C ALA A 142 -30.59 0.43 7.88
N ILE A 143 -29.85 1.51 8.04
CA ILE A 143 -30.26 2.87 7.64
C ILE A 143 -30.53 2.96 6.14
N ARG A 144 -29.59 2.45 5.32
CA ARG A 144 -29.70 2.46 3.86
C ARG A 144 -30.93 1.67 3.37
N ASN A 145 -31.22 0.55 4.00
CA ASN A 145 -32.32 -0.33 3.65
C ASN A 145 -33.65 0.08 4.35
N LYS A 146 -33.66 1.19 5.11
CA LYS A 146 -34.82 1.64 5.89
C LYS A 146 -35.40 0.57 6.82
N LYS A 147 -34.54 -0.23 7.39
CA LYS A 147 -34.87 -1.25 8.37
C LYS A 147 -34.75 -0.68 9.77
N ASP A 148 -35.61 -1.16 10.68
CA ASP A 148 -35.47 -0.85 12.10
C ASP A 148 -34.13 -1.42 12.63
N ILE A 149 -33.50 -0.64 13.44
CA ILE A 149 -32.19 -0.97 14.03
C ILE A 149 -32.41 -1.73 15.33
#